data_0f38a0fef4ed8e391743d157e24cdae3
#
_entry.id   0f38a0fef4ed8e391743d157e24cdae3
#
_cell.length_a   1.000
_cell.length_b   1.000
_cell.length_c   1.000
_cell.angle_alpha   90.00
_cell.angle_beta   90.00
_cell.angle_gamma   90.00
#
_symmetry.space_group_name_H-M   'P 1'
#
loop_
_entity.id
_entity.type
_entity.pdbx_description
1 polymer ?
#
loop_
_entity_poly.entity_id
_entity_poly.type
_entity_poly.pdbx_seq_one_letter_code
_entity_poly.pdbx_strand_id
1 'polypeptide(L)'
;GVVSSAIGAMKGAGSAGYLLDGASNWVYRGLGEYLAQGGDLFRGTRTISTPEGDVAAGAFWLPGLSEQAAGRLSSDFGLTLTALSAAPAPDALSVVRTPRVAIYRSWRAPMPEGWTRWVLDEYGIAWQNVWDADIQGGALSEFDVVILPAQGESGIRDGNDAGSMPKQFVGGLGAEGAAALQSFVEDGGWVVAFDASVDYAISTFGLPFRNRTRGVASQDFFLPGSIIRLEVDATHPLGYGMDT
;
A
#
# COMPACT_ATOMS: atom_id res chain seq x y z
N GLY A 1 10.09 20.09 -17.96
CA GLY A 1 10.42 20.92 -16.81
C GLY A 1 11.18 20.09 -15.83
N VAL A 2 12.32 20.59 -15.34
CA VAL A 2 13.07 19.97 -14.25
C VAL A 2 12.14 20.04 -13.03
N VAL A 3 11.69 18.90 -12.53
CA VAL A 3 11.01 18.82 -11.24
C VAL A 3 12.07 19.21 -10.22
N SER A 4 11.94 20.40 -9.62
CA SER A 4 12.74 20.79 -8.48
C SER A 4 12.49 19.72 -7.41
N SER A 5 13.50 18.93 -7.09
CA SER A 5 13.43 18.06 -5.92
C SER A 5 13.14 18.95 -4.71
N ALA A 6 12.11 18.61 -3.95
CA ALA A 6 11.85 19.32 -2.70
C ALA A 6 13.13 19.26 -1.87
N ILE A 7 13.60 20.42 -1.42
CA ILE A 7 14.78 20.48 -0.55
C ILE A 7 14.32 19.99 0.81
N GLY A 8 14.83 18.84 1.24
CA GLY A 8 14.58 18.33 2.58
C GLY A 8 15.14 19.29 3.65
N ALA A 9 14.59 19.24 4.85
CA ALA A 9 15.02 20.06 5.96
C ALA A 9 15.11 19.26 7.26
N MET A 10 16.07 19.62 8.08
CA MET A 10 16.17 19.17 9.47
C MET A 10 15.72 20.31 10.36
N LYS A 11 14.73 20.06 11.23
CA LYS A 11 14.16 21.05 12.16
C LYS A 11 14.32 20.60 13.60
N GLY A 12 14.27 21.57 14.52
CA GLY A 12 14.32 21.31 15.94
C GLY A 12 15.68 20.80 16.44
N ALA A 13 15.71 20.45 17.71
CA ALA A 13 16.85 19.86 18.38
C ALA A 13 16.37 18.77 19.35
N GLY A 14 17.08 17.64 19.39
CA GLY A 14 16.74 16.54 20.28
C GLY A 14 17.47 15.26 19.90
N SER A 15 17.51 14.32 20.85
CA SER A 15 18.19 13.04 20.68
C SER A 15 17.27 11.83 20.89
N ALA A 16 15.98 12.05 21.12
CA ALA A 16 15.04 10.95 21.31
C ALA A 16 14.69 10.25 20.00
N GLY A 17 14.73 10.99 18.88
CA GLY A 17 14.43 10.50 17.54
C GLY A 17 13.86 11.60 16.66
N TYR A 18 13.30 11.21 15.53
CA TYR A 18 12.79 12.14 14.52
C TYR A 18 11.34 11.86 14.16
N LEU A 19 10.59 12.94 14.01
CA LEU A 19 9.23 12.90 13.45
C LEU A 19 9.30 13.30 11.98
N LEU A 20 8.68 12.50 11.12
CA LEU A 20 8.66 12.64 9.69
C LEU A 20 7.21 12.82 9.22
N ASP A 21 6.92 13.91 8.52
CA ASP A 21 5.62 14.17 7.94
C ASP A 21 5.28 13.12 6.86
N GLY A 22 4.09 12.56 6.91
CA GLY A 22 3.62 11.51 6.00
C GLY A 22 3.07 11.99 4.65
N ALA A 23 3.04 13.29 4.38
CA ALA A 23 2.36 13.86 3.21
C ALA A 23 3.08 13.63 1.87
N SER A 24 4.34 13.22 1.85
CA SER A 24 5.11 12.97 0.63
C SER A 24 5.20 11.48 0.31
N ASN A 25 4.99 11.11 -0.96
CA ASN A 25 5.21 9.72 -1.41
C ASN A 25 6.67 9.25 -1.17
N TRP A 26 7.65 10.14 -1.23
CA TRP A 26 9.06 9.82 -0.99
C TRP A 26 9.34 9.35 0.44
N VAL A 27 8.45 9.67 1.38
CA VAL A 27 8.49 9.16 2.76
C VAL A 27 8.51 7.63 2.75
N TYR A 28 7.63 7.00 2.00
CA TYR A 28 7.51 5.54 1.98
C TYR A 28 8.77 4.87 1.42
N ARG A 29 9.47 5.50 0.46
CA ARG A 29 10.75 5.01 -0.03
C ARG A 29 11.84 5.10 1.04
N GLY A 30 11.97 6.24 1.70
CA GLY A 30 12.94 6.41 2.79
C GLY A 30 12.65 5.48 3.98
N LEU A 31 11.38 5.26 4.31
CA LEU A 31 10.96 4.33 5.36
C LEU A 31 11.23 2.87 4.98
N GLY A 32 11.08 2.49 3.70
CA GLY A 32 11.44 1.15 3.22
C GLY A 32 12.91 0.83 3.51
N GLU A 33 13.82 1.76 3.20
CA GLU A 33 15.25 1.60 3.52
C GLU A 33 15.53 1.55 5.02
N TYR A 34 14.85 2.37 5.81
CA TYR A 34 15.00 2.38 7.27
C TYR A 34 14.53 1.07 7.91
N LEU A 35 13.37 0.56 7.50
CA LEU A 35 12.83 -0.71 7.98
C LEU A 35 13.70 -1.91 7.57
N ALA A 36 14.26 -1.90 6.35
CA ALA A 36 15.17 -2.93 5.88
C ALA A 36 16.45 -3.03 6.74
N GLN A 37 16.82 -1.95 7.43
CA GLN A 37 17.93 -1.90 8.38
C GLN A 37 17.53 -2.30 9.81
N GLY A 38 16.28 -2.70 10.04
CA GLY A 38 15.76 -3.13 11.34
C GLY A 38 15.39 -1.98 12.28
N GLY A 39 15.11 -0.79 11.74
CA GLY A 39 14.68 0.35 12.54
C GLY A 39 13.26 0.18 13.08
N ASP A 40 13.03 0.62 14.32
CA ASP A 40 11.70 0.70 14.91
C ASP A 40 10.94 1.88 14.31
N LEU A 41 9.70 1.64 13.88
CA LEU A 41 8.86 2.66 13.24
C LEU A 41 7.48 2.70 13.88
N PHE A 42 7.01 3.91 14.12
CA PHE A 42 5.67 4.15 14.63
C PHE A 42 4.95 5.17 13.76
N ARG A 43 3.64 5.06 13.67
CA ARG A 43 2.77 6.02 12.99
C ARG A 43 1.94 6.79 14.00
N GLY A 44 1.92 8.13 13.88
CA GLY A 44 1.05 9.00 14.67
C GLY A 44 -0.42 8.76 14.33
N THR A 45 -1.23 8.47 15.35
CA THR A 45 -2.68 8.23 15.19
C THR A 45 -3.51 9.50 15.39
N ARG A 46 -2.86 10.57 15.81
CA ARG A 46 -3.44 11.90 16.00
C ARG A 46 -2.36 12.97 15.79
N THR A 47 -2.74 14.23 15.76
CA THR A 47 -1.80 15.35 15.70
C THR A 47 -0.80 15.26 16.85
N ILE A 48 0.48 15.46 16.52
CA ILE A 48 1.60 15.51 17.46
C ILE A 48 2.10 16.94 17.52
N SER A 49 1.98 17.59 18.68
CA SER A 49 2.49 18.93 18.89
C SER A 49 4.00 18.91 19.16
N THR A 50 4.73 19.75 18.46
CA THR A 50 6.19 19.92 18.61
C THR A 50 6.54 21.39 18.80
N PRO A 51 7.73 21.71 19.28
CA PRO A 51 8.19 23.12 19.36
C PRO A 51 8.22 23.83 17.99
N GLU A 52 8.34 23.06 16.92
CA GLU A 52 8.40 23.56 15.53
C GLU A 52 7.02 23.67 14.87
N GLY A 53 5.96 23.32 15.61
CA GLY A 53 4.57 23.30 15.14
C GLY A 53 3.92 21.93 15.23
N ASP A 54 2.64 21.89 14.93
CA ASP A 54 1.86 20.66 14.93
C ASP A 54 2.11 19.83 13.66
N VAL A 55 2.24 18.51 13.84
CA VAL A 55 2.34 17.54 12.73
C VAL A 55 1.09 16.68 12.74
N ALA A 56 0.44 16.56 11.60
CA ALA A 56 -0.84 15.87 11.47
C ALA A 56 -0.75 14.37 11.77
N ALA A 57 -1.91 13.74 12.01
CA ALA A 57 -2.04 12.29 12.06
C ALA A 57 -1.46 11.66 10.78
N GLY A 58 -0.79 10.50 10.92
CA GLY A 58 -0.09 9.85 9.83
C GLY A 58 1.41 10.14 9.75
N ALA A 59 1.92 11.08 10.55
CA ALA A 59 3.36 11.28 10.70
C ALA A 59 4.05 10.02 11.23
N PHE A 60 5.31 9.84 10.86
CA PHE A 60 6.10 8.69 11.30
C PHE A 60 7.11 9.11 12.37
N TRP A 61 7.16 8.34 13.45
CA TRP A 61 8.13 8.49 14.52
C TRP A 61 9.22 7.43 14.39
N LEU A 62 10.48 7.89 14.31
CA LEU A 62 11.68 7.07 14.17
C LEU A 62 12.56 7.23 15.42
N PRO A 63 12.35 6.41 16.46
CA PRO A 63 13.16 6.48 17.68
C PRO A 63 14.59 6.05 17.39
N GLY A 64 15.55 6.74 18.04
CA GLY A 64 16.96 6.36 17.95
C GLY A 64 17.62 6.54 16.57
N LEU A 65 16.93 7.13 15.60
CA LEU A 65 17.54 7.48 14.32
C LEU A 65 18.68 8.47 14.57
N SER A 66 19.89 8.18 14.07
CA SER A 66 21.03 9.10 14.20
C SER A 66 20.87 10.33 13.33
N GLU A 67 21.49 11.44 13.73
CA GLU A 67 21.48 12.68 12.95
C GLU A 67 22.03 12.47 11.53
N GLN A 68 23.08 11.65 11.39
CA GLN A 68 23.64 11.30 10.09
C GLN A 68 22.64 10.55 9.21
N ALA A 69 21.90 9.60 9.78
CA ALA A 69 20.89 8.84 9.02
C ALA A 69 19.67 9.73 8.68
N ALA A 70 19.24 10.58 9.60
CA ALA A 70 18.20 11.57 9.36
C ALA A 70 18.60 12.56 8.26
N GLY A 71 19.85 13.04 8.28
CA GLY A 71 20.40 13.90 7.23
C GLY A 71 20.40 13.22 5.85
N ARG A 72 20.70 11.93 5.77
CA ARG A 72 20.59 11.17 4.51
C ARG A 72 19.15 11.06 4.03
N LEU A 73 18.21 10.70 4.90
CA LEU A 73 16.80 10.66 4.52
C LEU A 73 16.31 12.03 4.01
N SER A 74 16.77 13.12 4.65
CA SER A 74 16.45 14.46 4.19
C SER A 74 17.04 14.78 2.82
N SER A 75 18.34 14.51 2.61
CA SER A 75 19.05 14.85 1.36
C SER A 75 18.61 14.00 0.17
N ASP A 76 18.48 12.69 0.39
CA ASP A 76 18.31 11.72 -0.70
C ASP A 76 16.84 11.67 -1.19
N PHE A 77 15.89 11.92 -0.28
CA PHE A 77 14.46 11.87 -0.58
C PHE A 77 13.73 13.23 -0.46
N GLY A 78 14.44 14.31 -0.14
CA GLY A 78 13.83 15.64 0.03
C GLY A 78 12.86 15.72 1.20
N LEU A 79 13.10 14.96 2.28
CA LEU A 79 12.19 14.83 3.41
C LEU A 79 12.49 15.86 4.49
N THR A 80 11.43 16.38 5.14
CA THR A 80 11.56 17.22 6.32
C THR A 80 11.40 16.39 7.58
N LEU A 81 12.44 16.37 8.43
CA LEU A 81 12.46 15.66 9.70
C LEU A 81 12.54 16.65 10.86
N THR A 82 11.74 16.42 11.90
CA THR A 82 11.74 17.22 13.12
C THR A 82 12.35 16.43 14.27
N ALA A 83 13.51 16.85 14.77
CA ALA A 83 14.16 16.25 15.92
C ALA A 83 13.37 16.54 17.21
N LEU A 84 13.16 15.53 18.04
CA LEU A 84 12.48 15.66 19.32
C LEU A 84 13.41 15.30 20.48
N SER A 85 13.27 16.03 21.58
CA SER A 85 13.99 15.76 22.84
C SER A 85 13.32 14.70 23.70
N ALA A 86 12.04 14.37 23.43
CA ALA A 86 11.28 13.31 24.06
C ALA A 86 10.40 12.61 23.03
N ALA A 87 10.15 11.32 23.23
CA ALA A 87 9.21 10.56 22.40
C ALA A 87 7.80 11.13 22.52
N PRO A 88 6.99 11.07 21.43
CA PRO A 88 5.56 11.34 21.50
C PRO A 88 4.88 10.42 22.51
N ALA A 89 3.71 10.82 23.02
CA ALA A 89 2.94 10.03 23.96
C ALA A 89 2.60 8.64 23.35
N PRO A 90 2.79 7.53 24.09
CA PRO A 90 2.61 6.18 23.55
C PRO A 90 1.21 5.92 22.97
N ASP A 91 0.18 6.54 23.56
CA ASP A 91 -1.21 6.44 23.11
C ASP A 91 -1.50 7.22 21.80
N ALA A 92 -0.55 8.04 21.36
CA ALA A 92 -0.59 8.73 20.07
C ALA A 92 0.14 7.96 18.96
N LEU A 93 0.69 6.81 19.26
CA LEU A 93 1.53 6.03 18.35
C LEU A 93 0.97 4.64 18.10
N SER A 94 1.08 4.17 16.89
CA SER A 94 0.83 2.78 16.48
C SER A 94 2.10 2.20 15.88
N VAL A 95 2.45 0.97 16.24
CA VAL A 95 3.62 0.28 15.68
C VAL A 95 3.41 0.03 14.19
N VAL A 96 4.42 0.36 13.39
CA VAL A 96 4.48 0.00 11.96
C VAL A 96 5.38 -1.21 11.79
N ARG A 97 4.90 -2.24 11.13
CA ARG A 97 5.68 -3.43 10.78
C ARG A 97 5.79 -3.52 9.26
N THR A 98 6.89 -4.09 8.79
CA THR A 98 7.03 -4.41 7.36
C THR A 98 6.04 -5.52 7.01
N PRO A 99 5.06 -5.27 6.12
CA PRO A 99 4.12 -6.30 5.74
C PRO A 99 4.77 -7.33 4.82
N ARG A 100 4.34 -8.58 4.91
CA ARG A 100 4.63 -9.62 3.93
C ARG A 100 3.59 -9.49 2.82
N VAL A 101 4.02 -9.04 1.65
CA VAL A 101 3.13 -8.68 0.54
C VAL A 101 3.14 -9.76 -0.53
N ALA A 102 1.95 -10.28 -0.86
CA ALA A 102 1.72 -11.10 -2.04
C ALA A 102 1.10 -10.26 -3.16
N ILE A 103 1.51 -10.49 -4.40
CA ILE A 103 0.84 -9.96 -5.59
C ILE A 103 0.25 -11.15 -6.36
N TYR A 104 -1.07 -11.14 -6.51
CA TYR A 104 -1.74 -12.14 -7.34
C TYR A 104 -1.35 -11.98 -8.80
N ARG A 105 -0.91 -13.07 -9.40
CA ARG A 105 -0.53 -13.16 -10.80
C ARG A 105 -1.32 -14.25 -11.50
N SER A 106 -2.30 -13.83 -12.29
CA SER A 106 -3.05 -14.79 -13.10
C SER A 106 -2.25 -15.22 -14.34
N TRP A 107 -2.57 -16.37 -14.87
CA TRP A 107 -2.01 -16.83 -16.15
C TRP A 107 -2.52 -16.03 -17.37
N ARG A 108 -3.46 -15.14 -17.18
CA ARG A 108 -3.87 -14.13 -18.18
C ARG A 108 -3.03 -12.86 -18.17
N ALA A 109 -2.04 -12.77 -17.33
CA ALA A 109 -0.97 -11.76 -17.23
C ALA A 109 -1.41 -10.32 -17.58
N PRO A 110 -2.19 -9.61 -16.74
CA PRO A 110 -2.58 -8.24 -17.02
C PRO A 110 -1.38 -7.30 -16.88
N MET A 111 -1.25 -6.31 -17.77
CA MET A 111 -0.19 -5.31 -17.73
C MET A 111 -0.09 -4.58 -16.37
N PRO A 112 -1.22 -4.22 -15.71
CA PRO A 112 -1.18 -3.57 -14.39
C PRO A 112 -0.46 -4.36 -13.30
N GLU A 113 -0.39 -5.68 -13.41
CA GLU A 113 0.37 -6.51 -12.46
C GLU A 113 1.86 -6.15 -12.52
N GLY A 114 2.43 -6.02 -13.73
CA GLY A 114 3.80 -5.63 -13.93
C GLY A 114 4.10 -4.20 -13.41
N TRP A 115 3.19 -3.26 -13.63
CA TRP A 115 3.32 -1.91 -13.08
C TRP A 115 3.24 -1.87 -11.56
N THR A 116 2.38 -2.70 -10.95
CA THR A 116 2.30 -2.82 -9.49
C THR A 116 3.63 -3.28 -8.91
N ARG A 117 4.24 -4.31 -9.50
CA ARG A 117 5.58 -4.77 -9.07
C ARG A 117 6.62 -3.68 -9.20
N TRP A 118 6.66 -3.00 -10.34
CA TRP A 118 7.61 -1.92 -10.56
C TRP A 118 7.48 -0.80 -9.52
N VAL A 119 6.26 -0.40 -9.17
CA VAL A 119 6.04 0.61 -8.11
C VAL A 119 6.56 0.11 -6.77
N LEU A 120 6.27 -1.13 -6.38
CA LEU A 120 6.76 -1.67 -5.10
C LEU A 120 8.29 -1.76 -5.08
N ASP A 121 8.92 -2.16 -6.19
CA ASP A 121 10.38 -2.19 -6.33
C ASP A 121 10.99 -0.78 -6.18
N GLU A 122 10.38 0.24 -6.83
CA GLU A 122 10.82 1.63 -6.73
C GLU A 122 10.74 2.19 -5.30
N TYR A 123 9.78 1.70 -4.50
CA TYR A 123 9.63 2.11 -3.10
C TYR A 123 10.31 1.17 -2.11
N GLY A 124 11.03 0.16 -2.58
CA GLY A 124 11.75 -0.79 -1.73
C GLY A 124 10.84 -1.68 -0.89
N ILE A 125 9.59 -1.89 -1.32
CA ILE A 125 8.63 -2.75 -0.63
C ILE A 125 8.81 -4.17 -1.15
N ALA A 126 9.22 -5.09 -0.27
CA ALA A 126 9.38 -6.51 -0.62
C ALA A 126 8.01 -7.15 -0.92
N TRP A 127 7.96 -7.96 -1.96
CA TRP A 127 6.76 -8.65 -2.40
C TRP A 127 7.10 -10.01 -3.01
N GLN A 128 6.10 -10.89 -3.12
CA GLN A 128 6.20 -12.18 -3.82
C GLN A 128 4.98 -12.38 -4.74
N ASN A 129 5.16 -13.04 -5.89
CA ASN A 129 4.01 -13.45 -6.68
C ASN A 129 3.36 -14.69 -6.07
N VAL A 130 2.02 -14.74 -6.16
CA VAL A 130 1.21 -15.91 -5.89
C VAL A 130 0.28 -16.16 -7.07
N TRP A 131 0.24 -17.41 -7.54
CA TRP A 131 -0.62 -17.85 -8.63
C TRP A 131 -1.88 -18.52 -8.08
N ASP A 132 -2.77 -18.91 -8.99
CA ASP A 132 -4.03 -19.59 -8.64
C ASP A 132 -3.78 -20.81 -7.72
N ALA A 133 -2.82 -21.67 -8.10
CA ALA A 133 -2.50 -22.87 -7.33
C ALA A 133 -1.90 -22.58 -5.95
N ASP A 134 -1.13 -21.51 -5.80
CA ASP A 134 -0.55 -21.12 -4.51
C ASP A 134 -1.67 -20.67 -3.55
N ILE A 135 -2.59 -19.85 -4.04
CA ILE A 135 -3.73 -19.36 -3.25
C ILE A 135 -4.65 -20.53 -2.86
N GLN A 136 -5.01 -21.39 -3.81
CA GLN A 136 -5.82 -22.58 -3.57
C GLN A 136 -5.12 -23.57 -2.61
N GLY A 137 -3.78 -23.63 -2.66
CA GLY A 137 -2.94 -24.48 -1.81
C GLY A 137 -2.68 -23.94 -0.41
N GLY A 138 -3.19 -22.75 -0.05
CA GLY A 138 -3.08 -22.19 1.29
C GLY A 138 -1.83 -21.34 1.55
N ALA A 139 -1.08 -20.95 0.52
CA ALA A 139 0.13 -20.12 0.68
C ALA A 139 -0.14 -18.74 1.31
N LEU A 140 -1.40 -18.27 1.35
CA LEU A 140 -1.74 -16.95 1.89
C LEU A 140 -1.41 -16.81 3.38
N SER A 141 -1.31 -17.88 4.14
CA SER A 141 -0.92 -17.86 5.56
C SER A 141 0.48 -17.28 5.81
N GLU A 142 1.32 -17.22 4.78
CA GLU A 142 2.65 -16.64 4.85
C GLU A 142 2.66 -15.12 4.65
N PHE A 143 1.53 -14.51 4.30
CA PHE A 143 1.41 -13.10 3.95
C PHE A 143 0.49 -12.33 4.91
N ASP A 144 0.65 -11.01 4.92
CA ASP A 144 -0.21 -10.07 5.65
C ASP A 144 -1.14 -9.33 4.69
N VAL A 145 -0.68 -9.14 3.45
CA VAL A 145 -1.39 -8.39 2.41
C VAL A 145 -1.36 -9.15 1.10
N VAL A 146 -2.51 -9.24 0.43
CA VAL A 146 -2.63 -9.71 -0.96
C VAL A 146 -3.10 -8.56 -1.83
N ILE A 147 -2.34 -8.23 -2.86
CA ILE A 147 -2.72 -7.25 -3.87
C ILE A 147 -3.32 -7.99 -5.06
N LEU A 148 -4.53 -7.59 -5.45
CA LEU A 148 -5.18 -7.99 -6.70
C LEU A 148 -4.99 -6.84 -7.71
N PRO A 149 -4.04 -6.94 -8.64
CA PRO A 149 -3.83 -5.93 -9.67
C PRO A 149 -5.07 -5.78 -10.56
N ALA A 150 -5.18 -4.66 -11.27
CA ALA A 150 -6.32 -4.39 -12.13
C ALA A 150 -6.52 -5.48 -13.17
N GLN A 151 -7.58 -6.26 -13.00
CA GLN A 151 -8.00 -7.34 -13.88
C GLN A 151 -9.50 -7.56 -13.72
N GLY A 152 -10.21 -7.80 -14.82
CA GLY A 152 -11.65 -8.05 -14.77
C GLY A 152 -11.99 -9.32 -13.99
N GLU A 153 -13.16 -9.31 -13.33
CA GLU A 153 -13.66 -10.37 -12.46
C GLU A 153 -13.57 -11.78 -13.09
N SER A 154 -14.00 -11.94 -14.36
CA SER A 154 -13.91 -13.24 -15.05
C SER A 154 -12.47 -13.70 -15.30
N GLY A 155 -11.55 -12.74 -15.51
CA GLY A 155 -10.13 -13.05 -15.67
C GLY A 155 -9.50 -13.59 -14.39
N ILE A 156 -9.97 -13.13 -13.22
CA ILE A 156 -9.51 -13.63 -11.92
C ILE A 156 -10.21 -14.93 -11.58
N ARG A 157 -11.54 -15.01 -11.72
CA ARG A 157 -12.34 -16.15 -11.31
C ARG A 157 -12.15 -17.36 -12.23
N ASP A 158 -12.28 -17.14 -13.55
CA ASP A 158 -12.36 -18.21 -14.53
C ASP A 158 -11.01 -18.46 -15.23
N GLY A 159 -10.17 -17.44 -15.34
CA GLY A 159 -8.86 -17.54 -16.00
C GLY A 159 -8.92 -17.92 -17.47
N ASN A 160 -8.03 -18.80 -17.91
CA ASN A 160 -8.00 -19.32 -19.29
C ASN A 160 -8.94 -20.51 -19.46
N ASP A 161 -9.61 -20.56 -20.61
CA ASP A 161 -10.55 -21.62 -20.95
C ASP A 161 -9.87 -22.98 -21.11
N ALA A 162 -10.59 -24.04 -20.78
CA ALA A 162 -10.13 -25.41 -21.00
C ALA A 162 -9.82 -25.64 -22.49
N GLY A 163 -8.64 -26.21 -22.77
CA GLY A 163 -8.17 -26.47 -24.13
C GLY A 163 -7.54 -25.27 -24.86
N SER A 164 -7.60 -24.07 -24.30
CA SER A 164 -6.94 -22.90 -24.89
C SER A 164 -5.42 -22.88 -24.61
N MET A 165 -4.99 -23.51 -23.52
CA MET A 165 -3.61 -23.56 -23.05
C MET A 165 -3.24 -24.92 -22.47
N PRO A 166 -1.94 -25.22 -22.22
CA PRO A 166 -1.54 -26.36 -21.40
C PRO A 166 -2.23 -26.33 -20.03
N LYS A 167 -2.57 -27.54 -19.51
CA LYS A 167 -3.41 -27.69 -18.31
C LYS A 167 -2.99 -26.85 -17.10
N GLN A 168 -1.68 -26.66 -16.89
CA GLN A 168 -1.14 -25.87 -15.78
C GLN A 168 -1.46 -24.37 -15.86
N PHE A 169 -1.91 -23.88 -17.01
CA PHE A 169 -2.23 -22.48 -17.26
C PHE A 169 -3.73 -22.23 -17.50
N VAL A 170 -4.55 -23.27 -17.29
CA VAL A 170 -6.00 -23.22 -17.45
C VAL A 170 -6.66 -22.96 -16.11
N GLY A 171 -7.77 -22.22 -16.15
CA GLY A 171 -8.52 -21.83 -14.96
C GLY A 171 -8.01 -20.54 -14.34
N GLY A 172 -8.66 -20.14 -13.28
CA GLY A 172 -8.37 -19.01 -12.42
C GLY A 172 -8.54 -19.42 -10.95
N LEU A 173 -8.81 -18.46 -10.08
CA LEU A 173 -8.99 -18.72 -8.64
C LEU A 173 -10.18 -19.65 -8.35
N GLY A 174 -11.24 -19.61 -9.16
CA GLY A 174 -12.43 -20.43 -8.95
C GLY A 174 -13.07 -20.24 -7.57
N ALA A 175 -13.87 -21.21 -7.16
CA ALA A 175 -14.49 -21.20 -5.84
C ALA A 175 -13.50 -21.50 -4.71
N GLU A 176 -12.49 -22.32 -4.96
CA GLU A 176 -11.46 -22.68 -3.97
C GLU A 176 -10.58 -21.49 -3.62
N GLY A 177 -10.11 -20.75 -4.64
CA GLY A 177 -9.33 -19.53 -4.40
C GLY A 177 -10.16 -18.41 -3.76
N ALA A 178 -11.45 -18.28 -4.10
CA ALA A 178 -12.35 -17.34 -3.45
C ALA A 178 -12.51 -17.68 -1.95
N ALA A 179 -12.72 -18.96 -1.61
CA ALA A 179 -12.80 -19.41 -0.22
C ALA A 179 -11.48 -19.18 0.54
N ALA A 180 -10.33 -19.41 -0.10
CA ALA A 180 -9.02 -19.16 0.50
C ALA A 180 -8.83 -17.67 0.81
N LEU A 181 -9.23 -16.76 -0.08
CA LEU A 181 -9.19 -15.32 0.16
C LEU A 181 -10.15 -14.90 1.28
N GLN A 182 -11.34 -15.50 1.36
CA GLN A 182 -12.28 -15.22 2.46
C GLN A 182 -11.67 -15.63 3.81
N SER A 183 -11.15 -16.85 3.93
CA SER A 183 -10.47 -17.31 5.15
C SER A 183 -9.28 -16.43 5.51
N PHE A 184 -8.49 -16.01 4.53
CA PHE A 184 -7.35 -15.11 4.76
C PHE A 184 -7.79 -13.78 5.38
N VAL A 185 -8.90 -13.19 4.92
CA VAL A 185 -9.44 -11.95 5.49
C VAL A 185 -10.04 -12.17 6.88
N GLU A 186 -10.76 -13.29 7.09
CA GLU A 186 -11.30 -13.67 8.40
C GLU A 186 -10.21 -13.89 9.44
N ASP A 187 -9.03 -14.37 9.02
CA ASP A 187 -7.84 -14.54 9.86
C ASP A 187 -7.05 -13.22 10.08
N GLY A 188 -7.54 -12.10 9.54
CA GLY A 188 -6.96 -10.75 9.74
C GLY A 188 -6.04 -10.28 8.63
N GLY A 189 -5.96 -10.99 7.50
CA GLY A 189 -5.24 -10.58 6.31
C GLY A 189 -5.94 -9.43 5.55
N TRP A 190 -5.20 -8.72 4.74
CA TRP A 190 -5.68 -7.58 3.95
C TRP A 190 -5.68 -7.89 2.46
N VAL A 191 -6.81 -7.66 1.80
CA VAL A 191 -6.90 -7.70 0.34
C VAL A 191 -7.01 -6.29 -0.20
N VAL A 192 -6.08 -5.92 -1.08
CA VAL A 192 -6.05 -4.63 -1.79
C VAL A 192 -6.39 -4.87 -3.26
N ALA A 193 -7.58 -4.46 -3.68
CA ALA A 193 -8.05 -4.64 -5.05
C ALA A 193 -7.95 -3.32 -5.83
N PHE A 194 -7.34 -3.36 -7.02
CA PHE A 194 -7.16 -2.19 -7.87
C PHE A 194 -8.11 -2.22 -9.06
N ASP A 195 -8.75 -1.07 -9.34
CA ASP A 195 -9.58 -0.82 -10.52
C ASP A 195 -10.58 -1.99 -10.78
N ALA A 196 -10.52 -2.65 -11.92
CA ALA A 196 -11.46 -3.69 -12.33
C ALA A 196 -11.50 -4.91 -11.38
N SER A 197 -10.46 -5.16 -10.58
CA SER A 197 -10.47 -6.26 -9.59
C SER A 197 -11.37 -5.98 -8.39
N VAL A 198 -11.82 -4.74 -8.20
CA VAL A 198 -12.79 -4.38 -7.16
C VAL A 198 -14.12 -5.11 -7.35
N ASP A 199 -14.55 -5.35 -8.60
CA ASP A 199 -15.79 -6.11 -8.86
C ASP A 199 -15.67 -7.57 -8.37
N TYR A 200 -14.49 -8.19 -8.53
CA TYR A 200 -14.21 -9.51 -7.98
C TYR A 200 -14.22 -9.50 -6.44
N ALA A 201 -13.61 -8.49 -5.82
CA ALA A 201 -13.62 -8.35 -4.36
C ALA A 201 -15.05 -8.15 -3.82
N ILE A 202 -15.87 -7.29 -4.46
CA ILE A 202 -17.26 -7.07 -4.07
C ILE A 202 -18.04 -8.39 -4.10
N SER A 203 -17.92 -9.17 -5.18
CA SER A 203 -18.65 -10.43 -5.32
C SER A 203 -18.14 -11.51 -4.38
N THR A 204 -16.82 -11.63 -4.22
CA THR A 204 -16.18 -12.66 -3.39
C THR A 204 -16.50 -12.46 -1.90
N PHE A 205 -16.41 -11.24 -1.41
CA PHE A 205 -16.64 -10.94 0.02
C PHE A 205 -18.07 -10.54 0.35
N GLY A 206 -18.99 -10.52 -0.64
CA GLY A 206 -20.39 -10.11 -0.42
C GLY A 206 -20.50 -8.69 0.12
N LEU A 207 -19.64 -7.77 -0.34
CA LEU A 207 -19.60 -6.40 0.20
C LEU A 207 -20.88 -5.63 -0.16
N PRO A 208 -21.39 -4.77 0.75
CA PRO A 208 -22.62 -3.99 0.53
C PRO A 208 -22.35 -2.79 -0.41
N PHE A 209 -21.51 -2.98 -1.42
CA PHE A 209 -21.14 -1.98 -2.42
C PHE A 209 -21.60 -2.40 -3.81
N ARG A 210 -21.75 -1.43 -4.69
CA ARG A 210 -22.08 -1.65 -6.09
C ARG A 210 -21.25 -0.74 -6.97
N ASN A 211 -20.55 -1.30 -7.95
CA ASN A 211 -19.92 -0.53 -9.01
C ASN A 211 -21.00 0.12 -9.89
N ARG A 212 -21.12 1.45 -9.84
CA ARG A 212 -22.11 2.24 -10.58
C ARG A 212 -21.74 2.43 -12.06
N THR A 213 -20.50 2.20 -12.42
CA THR A 213 -20.01 2.34 -13.79
C THR A 213 -20.04 1.02 -14.56
N ARG A 214 -20.31 -0.10 -13.89
CA ARG A 214 -20.42 -1.42 -14.52
C ARG A 214 -21.57 -1.46 -15.53
N GLY A 215 -21.24 -1.79 -16.78
CA GLY A 215 -22.22 -1.90 -17.86
C GLY A 215 -22.71 -0.56 -18.43
N VAL A 216 -22.15 0.57 -17.99
CA VAL A 216 -22.42 1.86 -18.61
C VAL A 216 -21.70 1.92 -19.93
N ALA A 217 -22.40 2.38 -20.99
CA ALA A 217 -21.80 2.53 -22.31
C ALA A 217 -20.69 3.57 -22.30
N SER A 218 -19.62 3.36 -23.06
CA SER A 218 -18.46 4.26 -23.10
C SER A 218 -18.79 5.68 -23.59
N GLN A 219 -19.90 5.86 -24.31
CA GLN A 219 -20.42 7.16 -24.67
C GLN A 219 -21.02 7.95 -23.51
N ASP A 220 -21.48 7.25 -22.44
CA ASP A 220 -22.10 7.87 -21.27
C ASP A 220 -21.10 8.03 -20.13
N PHE A 221 -20.10 7.15 -20.05
CA PHE A 221 -19.01 7.24 -19.10
C PHE A 221 -17.73 6.62 -19.68
N PHE A 222 -16.71 7.47 -19.87
CA PHE A 222 -15.42 7.06 -20.38
C PHE A 222 -14.29 7.79 -19.65
N LEU A 223 -13.50 7.04 -18.91
CA LEU A 223 -12.43 7.57 -18.06
C LEU A 223 -11.14 6.77 -18.25
N PRO A 224 -10.51 6.83 -19.42
CA PRO A 224 -9.29 6.09 -19.72
C PRO A 224 -8.07 6.82 -19.14
N GLY A 225 -7.47 6.26 -18.09
CA GLY A 225 -6.20 6.76 -17.54
C GLY A 225 -6.21 8.20 -17.03
N SER A 226 -7.37 8.73 -16.63
CA SER A 226 -7.49 10.11 -16.16
C SER A 226 -7.11 10.23 -14.69
N ILE A 227 -6.51 11.36 -14.32
CA ILE A 227 -6.27 11.74 -12.93
C ILE A 227 -7.57 12.36 -12.39
N ILE A 228 -8.10 11.76 -11.33
CA ILE A 228 -9.33 12.19 -10.68
C ILE A 228 -8.98 12.87 -9.35
N ARG A 229 -9.67 13.99 -9.06
CA ARG A 229 -9.64 14.57 -7.73
C ARG A 229 -10.48 13.71 -6.79
N LEU A 230 -9.91 13.36 -5.65
CA LEU A 230 -10.59 12.66 -4.56
C LEU A 230 -10.72 13.60 -3.36
N GLU A 231 -11.83 13.47 -2.63
CA GLU A 231 -11.97 13.99 -1.27
C GLU A 231 -11.72 12.80 -0.32
N VAL A 232 -10.75 12.95 0.55
CA VAL A 232 -10.30 11.89 1.45
C VAL A 232 -10.55 12.30 2.88
N ASP A 233 -11.13 11.42 3.68
CA ASP A 233 -11.20 11.59 5.13
C ASP A 233 -9.82 11.35 5.75
N ALA A 234 -9.05 12.43 5.93
CA ALA A 234 -7.72 12.38 6.53
C ALA A 234 -7.72 12.04 8.04
N THR A 235 -8.89 11.88 8.66
CA THR A 235 -9.00 11.39 10.05
C THR A 235 -9.05 9.86 10.11
N HIS A 236 -9.39 9.21 9.00
CA HIS A 236 -9.37 7.77 8.90
C HIS A 236 -7.95 7.25 8.64
N PRO A 237 -7.49 6.14 9.27
CA PRO A 237 -6.13 5.62 9.09
C PRO A 237 -5.69 5.39 7.65
N LEU A 238 -6.61 5.04 6.74
CA LEU A 238 -6.32 4.88 5.31
C LEU A 238 -6.11 6.22 4.58
N GLY A 239 -6.59 7.33 5.15
CA GLY A 239 -6.43 8.68 4.61
C GLY A 239 -5.25 9.46 5.22
N TYR A 240 -4.54 8.90 6.20
CA TYR A 240 -3.43 9.58 6.84
C TYR A 240 -2.34 9.96 5.84
N GLY A 241 -1.88 11.23 5.90
CA GLY A 241 -0.85 11.77 5.02
C GLY A 241 -1.38 12.23 3.65
N MET A 242 -2.69 12.11 3.39
CA MET A 242 -3.31 12.66 2.19
C MET A 242 -3.82 14.08 2.45
N ASP A 243 -3.74 14.94 1.42
CA ASP A 243 -4.38 16.26 1.44
C ASP A 243 -5.90 16.09 1.38
N THR A 244 -6.65 16.98 2.07
CA THR A 244 -8.12 17.03 2.10
C THR A 244 -8.68 17.94 1.01
#